data_347c23930ca73d6560e639886431ae7d
#
_entry.id   347c23930ca73d6560e639886431ae7d
#
_cell.length_a   1.000
_cell.length_b   1.000
_cell.length_c   1.000
_cell.angle_alpha   90.00
_cell.angle_beta   90.00
_cell.angle_gamma   90.00
#
_symmetry.space_group_name_H-M   'P 1'
#
loop_
_entity.id
_entity.type
_entity.pdbx_description
1 polymer ?
#
loop_
_entity_poly.entity_id
_entity_poly.type
_entity_poly.pdbx_seq_one_letter_code
_entity_poly.pdbx_strand_id
1 'polypeptide(L)'
;MATASQPRREYRFYDFVMAAYVCIVLCANLIGAAKKSTVHLPLIGEVTFLAGVLFFPLSYLFGDILTEVYGYARDRRVVWAGFGALAFASLMATVIVALPPTADGADEQRAVAAIFGQTPRIAGASIIAFWCGSFVNSYVMAKMKLWTEGRWLWTRTVGSTLCGELVDSVLFYTLAFYGLWDNGQLAAVTLAQYVFKSGWEILMTPVTYRVVGFLKRAEHEDYFDRHTNFTPFSLRT
;
A
#
# COMPACT_ATOMS: atom_id res chain seq x y z
N MET A 1 -42.04 4.33 9.60
CA MET A 1 -41.21 5.53 9.83
C MET A 1 -40.06 5.48 8.86
N ALA A 2 -40.07 6.33 7.84
CA ALA A 2 -38.96 6.44 6.90
C ALA A 2 -37.79 7.11 7.64
N THR A 3 -36.68 6.38 7.78
CA THR A 3 -35.42 6.94 8.26
C THR A 3 -34.98 8.00 7.27
N ALA A 4 -35.01 9.26 7.65
CA ALA A 4 -34.48 10.36 6.86
C ALA A 4 -33.00 10.01 6.57
N SER A 5 -32.69 9.78 5.29
CA SER A 5 -31.31 9.59 4.85
C SER A 5 -30.56 10.89 5.16
N GLN A 6 -29.57 10.81 6.06
CA GLN A 6 -28.69 11.96 6.25
C GLN A 6 -28.08 12.34 4.90
N PRO A 7 -28.01 13.65 4.57
CA PRO A 7 -27.44 14.09 3.31
C PRO A 7 -26.01 13.53 3.20
N ARG A 8 -25.71 12.88 2.08
CA ARG A 8 -24.41 12.29 1.79
C ARG A 8 -23.40 13.43 1.74
N ARG A 9 -22.49 13.47 2.70
CA ARG A 9 -21.48 14.53 2.78
C ARG A 9 -20.54 14.39 1.58
N GLU A 10 -20.41 15.43 0.76
CA GLU A 10 -19.46 15.51 -0.33
C GLU A 10 -18.11 15.98 0.20
N TYR A 11 -17.04 15.27 -0.17
CA TYR A 11 -15.68 15.62 0.16
C TYR A 11 -14.99 16.19 -1.08
N ARG A 12 -14.26 17.29 -0.89
CA ARG A 12 -13.60 18.01 -1.98
C ARG A 12 -12.38 17.29 -2.52
N PHE A 13 -11.62 16.63 -1.67
CA PHE A 13 -10.31 16.05 -2.02
C PHE A 13 -10.29 14.51 -1.99
N TYR A 14 -11.33 13.86 -1.51
CA TYR A 14 -11.36 12.40 -1.34
C TYR A 14 -11.04 11.63 -2.63
N ASP A 15 -11.65 12.04 -3.74
CA ASP A 15 -11.47 11.35 -5.03
C ASP A 15 -10.04 11.53 -5.57
N PHE A 16 -9.43 12.69 -5.36
CA PHE A 16 -8.03 12.93 -5.73
C PHE A 16 -7.06 12.12 -4.88
N VAL A 17 -7.32 12.01 -3.57
CA VAL A 17 -6.50 11.19 -2.66
C VAL A 17 -6.64 9.71 -3.01
N MET A 18 -7.86 9.24 -3.33
CA MET A 18 -8.11 7.88 -3.82
C MET A 18 -7.38 7.60 -5.14
N ALA A 19 -7.48 8.50 -6.11
CA ALA A 19 -6.79 8.35 -7.40
C ALA A 19 -5.28 8.31 -7.23
N ALA A 20 -4.70 9.20 -6.40
CA ALA A 20 -3.29 9.21 -6.08
C ALA A 20 -2.84 7.90 -5.42
N TYR A 21 -3.60 7.39 -4.45
CA TYR A 21 -3.34 6.08 -3.81
C TYR A 21 -3.28 4.96 -4.85
N VAL A 22 -4.29 4.84 -5.72
CA VAL A 22 -4.33 3.81 -6.77
C VAL A 22 -3.12 3.93 -7.70
N CYS A 23 -2.76 5.15 -8.14
CA CYS A 23 -1.58 5.38 -8.96
C CYS A 23 -0.29 4.92 -8.25
N ILE A 24 -0.13 5.25 -6.97
CA ILE A 24 1.05 4.85 -6.18
C ILE A 24 1.14 3.33 -6.08
N VAL A 25 0.03 2.64 -5.80
CA VAL A 25 -0.02 1.18 -5.73
C VAL A 25 0.38 0.53 -7.05
N LEU A 26 -0.12 1.04 -8.18
CA LEU A 26 0.26 0.56 -9.51
C LEU A 26 1.75 0.80 -9.80
N CYS A 27 2.27 2.00 -9.50
CA CYS A 27 3.69 2.33 -9.67
C CYS A 27 4.58 1.43 -8.81
N ALA A 28 4.21 1.19 -7.55
CA ALA A 28 4.99 0.34 -6.64
C ALA A 28 5.13 -1.10 -7.16
N ASN A 29 4.04 -1.67 -7.65
CA ASN A 29 3.99 -3.09 -8.02
C ASN A 29 4.37 -3.38 -9.47
N LEU A 30 4.04 -2.50 -10.42
CA LEU A 30 4.28 -2.75 -11.84
C LEU A 30 5.57 -2.12 -12.35
N ILE A 31 5.89 -0.89 -11.92
CA ILE A 31 7.04 -0.14 -12.44
C ILE A 31 8.25 -0.35 -11.53
N GLY A 32 8.05 -0.17 -10.22
CA GLY A 32 9.13 -0.19 -9.25
C GLY A 32 9.74 -1.58 -9.01
N ALA A 33 8.98 -2.64 -9.19
CA ALA A 33 9.44 -4.00 -8.96
C ALA A 33 10.49 -4.49 -9.99
N ALA A 34 10.52 -3.90 -11.18
CA ALA A 34 11.38 -4.36 -12.26
C ALA A 34 12.85 -3.87 -12.17
N LYS A 35 13.10 -2.76 -11.46
CA LYS A 35 14.42 -2.13 -11.42
C LYS A 35 15.15 -2.33 -10.12
N LYS A 36 16.35 -2.95 -10.16
CA LYS A 36 17.34 -2.90 -9.08
C LYS A 36 18.18 -1.62 -9.23
N SER A 37 18.39 -0.92 -8.11
CA SER A 37 19.24 0.27 -8.06
C SER A 37 20.21 0.16 -6.89
N THR A 38 21.41 0.67 -7.06
CA THR A 38 22.44 0.74 -6.03
C THR A 38 22.78 2.20 -5.77
N VAL A 39 22.81 2.59 -4.49
CA VAL A 39 23.21 3.93 -4.04
C VAL A 39 24.36 3.77 -3.04
N HIS A 40 25.38 4.57 -3.21
CA HIS A 40 26.49 4.63 -2.26
C HIS A 40 26.18 5.66 -1.17
N LEU A 41 25.97 5.17 0.06
CA LEU A 41 25.75 6.02 1.23
C LEU A 41 27.07 6.24 1.99
N PRO A 42 27.42 7.48 2.35
CA PRO A 42 28.74 7.80 2.94
C PRO A 42 29.11 7.04 4.21
N LEU A 43 28.10 6.59 5.00
CA LEU A 43 28.30 5.92 6.28
C LEU A 43 28.02 4.40 6.24
N ILE A 44 27.29 3.93 5.23
CA ILE A 44 26.76 2.55 5.19
C ILE A 44 27.38 1.76 4.02
N GLY A 45 27.99 2.46 3.04
CA GLY A 45 28.51 1.85 1.83
C GLY A 45 27.45 1.68 0.74
N GLU A 46 27.59 0.64 -0.10
CA GLU A 46 26.67 0.36 -1.19
C GLU A 46 25.40 -0.34 -0.68
N VAL A 47 24.25 0.28 -0.95
CA VAL A 47 22.93 -0.28 -0.65
C VAL A 47 22.18 -0.54 -1.95
N THR A 48 21.89 -1.82 -2.21
CA THR A 48 21.11 -2.25 -3.38
C THR A 48 19.66 -2.49 -2.96
N PHE A 49 18.72 -1.92 -3.71
CA PHE A 49 17.29 -2.04 -3.45
C PHE A 49 16.47 -2.12 -4.75
N LEU A 50 15.24 -2.60 -4.65
CA LEU A 50 14.27 -2.51 -5.74
C LEU A 50 13.65 -1.11 -5.75
N ALA A 51 13.52 -0.49 -6.93
CA ALA A 51 13.00 0.88 -7.04
C ALA A 51 11.56 1.03 -6.50
N GLY A 52 10.80 -0.05 -6.42
CA GLY A 52 9.48 -0.09 -5.78
C GLY A 52 9.47 0.37 -4.32
N VAL A 53 10.58 0.23 -3.62
CA VAL A 53 10.72 0.68 -2.23
C VAL A 53 10.46 2.18 -2.05
N LEU A 54 10.59 2.96 -3.11
CA LEU A 54 10.29 4.39 -3.07
C LEU A 54 8.78 4.68 -3.03
N PHE A 55 7.96 3.76 -3.54
CA PHE A 55 6.51 3.93 -3.65
C PHE A 55 5.73 3.18 -2.55
N PHE A 56 6.22 2.03 -2.09
CA PHE A 56 5.52 1.24 -1.07
C PHE A 56 5.20 2.04 0.21
N PRO A 57 6.13 2.79 0.80
CA PRO A 57 5.82 3.59 1.98
C PRO A 57 4.79 4.69 1.71
N LEU A 58 4.75 5.22 0.49
CA LEU A 58 3.73 6.20 0.11
C LEU A 58 2.32 5.59 0.14
N SER A 59 2.16 4.31 -0.21
CA SER A 59 0.84 3.67 -0.15
C SER A 59 0.31 3.57 1.28
N TYR A 60 1.17 3.26 2.26
CA TYR A 60 0.80 3.25 3.68
C TYR A 60 0.51 4.65 4.20
N LEU A 61 1.35 5.63 3.85
CA LEU A 61 1.12 7.03 4.18
C LEU A 61 -0.26 7.53 3.68
N PHE A 62 -0.64 7.17 2.46
CA PHE A 62 -1.97 7.51 1.93
C PHE A 62 -3.10 6.76 2.63
N GLY A 63 -2.89 5.50 3.02
CA GLY A 63 -3.81 4.72 3.85
C GLY A 63 -4.04 5.38 5.22
N ASP A 64 -2.97 5.82 5.86
CA ASP A 64 -3.02 6.57 7.12
C ASP A 64 -3.79 7.88 6.98
N ILE A 65 -3.52 8.65 5.91
CA ILE A 65 -4.23 9.89 5.62
C ILE A 65 -5.73 9.63 5.40
N LEU A 66 -6.06 8.62 4.61
CA LEU A 66 -7.46 8.25 4.30
C LEU A 66 -8.20 7.83 5.57
N THR A 67 -7.60 6.93 6.35
CA THR A 67 -8.22 6.46 7.60
C THR A 67 -8.34 7.58 8.63
N GLU A 68 -7.33 8.43 8.77
CA GLU A 68 -7.31 9.50 9.76
C GLU A 68 -8.33 10.61 9.46
N VAL A 69 -8.50 10.99 8.20
CA VAL A 69 -9.37 12.10 7.79
C VAL A 69 -10.79 11.59 7.52
N TYR A 70 -10.93 10.54 6.73
CA TYR A 70 -12.22 10.09 6.17
C TYR A 70 -12.79 8.85 6.88
N GLY A 71 -11.99 8.18 7.72
CA GLY A 71 -12.36 7.00 8.49
C GLY A 71 -12.19 5.67 7.73
N TYR A 72 -12.16 4.59 8.50
CA TYR A 72 -11.92 3.21 8.03
C TYR A 72 -12.86 2.76 6.91
N ALA A 73 -14.15 3.09 6.99
CA ALA A 73 -15.12 2.63 6.01
C ALA A 73 -14.85 3.18 4.59
N ARG A 74 -14.35 4.43 4.49
CA ARG A 74 -13.98 5.05 3.22
C ARG A 74 -12.62 4.60 2.74
N ASP A 75 -11.65 4.49 3.64
CA ASP A 75 -10.35 3.95 3.31
C ASP A 75 -10.46 2.51 2.79
N ARG A 76 -11.25 1.66 3.42
CA ARG A 76 -11.55 0.30 2.96
C ARG A 76 -11.99 0.25 1.49
N ARG A 77 -12.82 1.18 1.02
CA ARG A 77 -13.24 1.26 -0.40
C ARG A 77 -12.05 1.60 -1.30
N VAL A 78 -11.14 2.46 -0.83
CA VAL A 78 -9.93 2.81 -1.56
C VAL A 78 -8.97 1.63 -1.65
N VAL A 79 -8.81 0.86 -0.56
CA VAL A 79 -8.03 -0.39 -0.57
C VAL A 79 -8.60 -1.39 -1.57
N TRP A 80 -9.92 -1.56 -1.63
CA TRP A 80 -10.57 -2.42 -2.63
C TRP A 80 -10.40 -1.89 -4.06
N ALA A 81 -10.44 -0.58 -4.28
CA ALA A 81 -10.18 0.03 -5.58
C ALA A 81 -8.72 -0.21 -6.02
N GLY A 82 -7.76 -0.03 -5.10
CA GLY A 82 -6.34 -0.33 -5.35
C GLY A 82 -6.10 -1.81 -5.65
N PHE A 83 -6.71 -2.71 -4.89
CA PHE A 83 -6.66 -4.15 -5.14
C PHE A 83 -7.21 -4.51 -6.52
N GLY A 84 -8.40 -4.02 -6.87
CA GLY A 84 -9.02 -4.28 -8.16
C GLY A 84 -8.21 -3.74 -9.32
N ALA A 85 -7.67 -2.51 -9.19
CA ALA A 85 -6.81 -1.90 -10.19
C ALA A 85 -5.51 -2.70 -10.38
N LEU A 86 -4.86 -3.12 -9.29
CA LEU A 86 -3.64 -3.91 -9.34
C LEU A 86 -3.88 -5.29 -9.94
N ALA A 87 -4.95 -5.98 -9.54
CA ALA A 87 -5.30 -7.29 -10.09
C ALA A 87 -5.59 -7.20 -11.59
N PHE A 88 -6.36 -6.19 -12.02
CA PHE A 88 -6.64 -5.95 -13.43
C PHE A 88 -5.37 -5.62 -14.23
N ALA A 89 -4.54 -4.72 -13.74
CA ALA A 89 -3.30 -4.33 -14.40
C ALA A 89 -2.31 -5.50 -14.50
N SER A 90 -2.20 -6.34 -13.45
CA SER A 90 -1.36 -7.55 -13.47
C SER A 90 -1.87 -8.59 -14.47
N LEU A 91 -3.20 -8.76 -14.56
CA LEU A 91 -3.81 -9.63 -15.56
C LEU A 91 -3.53 -9.13 -16.98
N MET A 92 -3.73 -7.85 -17.23
CA MET A 92 -3.46 -7.24 -18.55
C MET A 92 -1.96 -7.31 -18.92
N ALA A 93 -1.07 -7.07 -17.97
CA ALA A 93 0.36 -7.26 -18.15
C ALA A 93 0.70 -8.70 -18.60
N THR A 94 0.10 -9.70 -17.95
CA THR A 94 0.28 -11.11 -18.31
C THR A 94 -0.24 -11.40 -19.73
N VAL A 95 -1.41 -10.87 -20.09
CA VAL A 95 -1.98 -11.01 -21.45
C VAL A 95 -1.05 -10.37 -22.49
N ILE A 96 -0.56 -9.15 -22.25
CA ILE A 96 0.33 -8.44 -23.18
C ILE A 96 1.64 -9.21 -23.38
N VAL A 97 2.25 -9.72 -22.30
CA VAL A 97 3.48 -10.53 -22.38
C VAL A 97 3.25 -11.84 -23.16
N ALA A 98 2.04 -12.41 -23.09
CA ALA A 98 1.69 -13.66 -23.79
C ALA A 98 1.37 -13.48 -25.29
N LEU A 99 1.16 -12.25 -25.77
CA LEU A 99 0.92 -11.99 -27.18
C LEU A 99 2.19 -12.28 -28.00
N PRO A 100 2.06 -12.93 -29.18
CA PRO A 100 3.21 -13.21 -30.03
C PRO A 100 3.81 -11.90 -30.58
N PRO A 101 5.15 -11.76 -30.57
CA PRO A 101 5.80 -10.59 -31.14
C PRO A 101 5.69 -10.56 -32.69
N THR A 102 5.90 -9.39 -33.27
CA THR A 102 6.13 -9.25 -34.72
C THR A 102 7.45 -9.89 -35.13
N ALA A 103 7.65 -10.13 -36.42
CA ALA A 103 8.87 -10.80 -36.93
C ALA A 103 10.18 -10.09 -36.55
N ASP A 104 10.15 -8.79 -36.38
CA ASP A 104 11.26 -7.91 -35.96
C ASP A 104 11.16 -7.47 -34.49
N GLY A 105 10.11 -7.82 -33.75
CA GLY A 105 9.80 -7.36 -32.39
C GLY A 105 10.41 -8.20 -31.25
N ALA A 106 11.48 -8.96 -31.48
CA ALA A 106 12.06 -9.83 -30.47
C ALA A 106 12.71 -9.05 -29.31
N ASP A 107 13.21 -7.86 -29.55
CA ASP A 107 13.83 -7.02 -28.52
C ASP A 107 12.79 -6.34 -27.65
N GLU A 108 11.71 -5.82 -28.25
CA GLU A 108 10.57 -5.28 -27.51
C GLU A 108 9.91 -6.35 -26.64
N GLN A 109 9.74 -7.56 -27.18
CA GLN A 109 9.19 -8.70 -26.41
C GLN A 109 10.04 -9.01 -25.19
N ARG A 110 11.37 -9.03 -25.32
CA ARG A 110 12.27 -9.24 -24.18
C ARG A 110 12.18 -8.13 -23.15
N ALA A 111 12.13 -6.88 -23.60
CA ALA A 111 11.99 -5.73 -22.71
C ALA A 111 10.67 -5.75 -21.95
N VAL A 112 9.55 -6.00 -22.62
CA VAL A 112 8.21 -6.11 -22.01
C VAL A 112 8.16 -7.29 -21.02
N ALA A 113 8.68 -8.46 -21.41
CA ALA A 113 8.74 -9.62 -20.54
C ALA A 113 9.64 -9.40 -19.31
N ALA A 114 10.74 -8.67 -19.45
CA ALA A 114 11.62 -8.33 -18.32
C ALA A 114 10.96 -7.41 -17.29
N ILE A 115 10.09 -6.50 -17.75
CA ILE A 115 9.40 -5.54 -16.87
C ILE A 115 8.13 -6.15 -16.27
N PHE A 116 7.29 -6.79 -17.10
CA PHE A 116 5.95 -7.22 -16.72
C PHE A 116 5.79 -8.73 -16.57
N GLY A 117 6.80 -9.52 -16.93
CA GLY A 117 6.77 -10.98 -16.89
C GLY A 117 7.01 -11.58 -15.49
N GLN A 118 6.50 -10.94 -14.45
CA GLN A 118 6.57 -11.51 -13.10
C GLN A 118 5.90 -12.89 -13.05
N THR A 119 6.51 -13.82 -12.30
CA THR A 119 5.88 -15.11 -12.13
C THR A 119 4.51 -14.96 -11.46
N PRO A 120 3.50 -15.74 -11.85
CA PRO A 120 2.16 -15.68 -11.25
C PRO A 120 2.18 -15.82 -9.72
N ARG A 121 3.14 -16.57 -9.19
CA ARG A 121 3.34 -16.75 -7.76
C ARG A 121 3.74 -15.43 -7.08
N ILE A 122 4.70 -14.69 -7.63
CA ILE A 122 5.16 -13.40 -7.07
C ILE A 122 4.05 -12.37 -7.18
N ALA A 123 3.38 -12.28 -8.33
CA ALA A 123 2.26 -11.35 -8.53
C ALA A 123 1.11 -11.63 -7.55
N GLY A 124 0.70 -12.89 -7.42
CA GLY A 124 -0.33 -13.30 -6.47
C GLY A 124 0.05 -13.04 -5.02
N ALA A 125 1.30 -13.34 -4.64
CA ALA A 125 1.82 -13.05 -3.31
C ALA A 125 1.78 -11.55 -3.00
N SER A 126 2.20 -10.70 -3.95
CA SER A 126 2.19 -9.24 -3.79
C SER A 126 0.77 -8.69 -3.60
N ILE A 127 -0.18 -9.15 -4.41
CA ILE A 127 -1.58 -8.71 -4.32
C ILE A 127 -2.20 -9.10 -2.97
N ILE A 128 -1.99 -10.35 -2.51
CA ILE A 128 -2.52 -10.85 -1.23
C ILE A 128 -1.87 -10.11 -0.05
N ALA A 129 -0.56 -9.98 -0.06
CA ALA A 129 0.19 -9.31 1.01
C ALA A 129 -0.22 -7.84 1.14
N PHE A 130 -0.24 -7.11 0.02
CA PHE A 130 -0.70 -5.72 -0.03
C PHE A 130 -2.12 -5.55 0.52
N TRP A 131 -3.06 -6.41 0.10
CA TRP A 131 -4.43 -6.37 0.56
C TRP A 131 -4.54 -6.59 2.07
N CYS A 132 -3.92 -7.65 2.59
CA CYS A 132 -3.92 -7.95 4.02
C CYS A 132 -3.22 -6.86 4.84
N GLY A 133 -2.03 -6.42 4.41
CA GLY A 133 -1.25 -5.39 5.09
C GLY A 133 -2.00 -4.06 5.18
N SER A 134 -2.60 -3.61 4.07
CA SER A 134 -3.38 -2.37 4.02
C SER A 134 -4.58 -2.41 4.97
N PHE A 135 -5.33 -3.52 5.02
CA PHE A 135 -6.45 -3.63 5.95
C PHE A 135 -6.03 -3.67 7.42
N VAL A 136 -4.92 -4.34 7.74
CA VAL A 136 -4.38 -4.34 9.10
C VAL A 136 -3.94 -2.94 9.48
N ASN A 137 -3.22 -2.24 8.61
CA ASN A 137 -2.82 -0.84 8.82
C ASN A 137 -4.03 0.04 9.15
N SER A 138 -5.02 0.09 8.27
CA SER A 138 -6.21 0.93 8.43
C SER A 138 -7.02 0.57 9.66
N TYR A 139 -7.14 -0.72 9.98
CA TYR A 139 -7.82 -1.19 11.18
C TYR A 139 -7.11 -0.71 12.46
N VAL A 140 -5.80 -0.91 12.54
CA VAL A 140 -4.99 -0.50 13.70
C VAL A 140 -5.03 1.03 13.84
N MET A 141 -4.87 1.76 12.74
CA MET A 141 -4.94 3.22 12.71
C MET A 141 -6.26 3.75 13.29
N ALA A 142 -7.39 3.23 12.82
CA ALA A 142 -8.71 3.61 13.28
C ALA A 142 -8.95 3.25 14.76
N LYS A 143 -8.53 2.04 15.19
CA LYS A 143 -8.65 1.61 16.60
C LYS A 143 -7.78 2.45 17.52
N MET A 144 -6.55 2.72 17.15
CA MET A 144 -5.65 3.57 17.95
C MET A 144 -6.17 5.01 18.03
N LYS A 145 -6.82 5.54 16.98
CA LYS A 145 -7.47 6.85 17.03
C LYS A 145 -8.57 6.90 18.10
N LEU A 146 -9.38 5.85 18.20
CA LEU A 146 -10.42 5.73 19.24
C LEU A 146 -9.79 5.64 20.65
N TRP A 147 -8.75 4.82 20.83
CA TRP A 147 -8.09 4.63 22.14
C TRP A 147 -7.37 5.91 22.62
N THR A 148 -6.77 6.66 21.68
CA THR A 148 -6.04 7.90 22.01
C THR A 148 -6.95 9.14 22.01
N GLU A 149 -8.24 8.98 21.74
CA GLU A 149 -9.20 10.09 21.57
C GLU A 149 -8.69 11.15 20.58
N GLY A 150 -8.06 10.69 19.51
CA GLY A 150 -7.48 11.55 18.47
C GLY A 150 -6.15 12.22 18.85
N ARG A 151 -5.63 12.01 20.08
CA ARG A 151 -4.32 12.56 20.50
C ARG A 151 -3.16 11.78 19.87
N TRP A 152 -1.97 12.38 19.85
CA TRP A 152 -0.71 11.74 19.43
C TRP A 152 -0.79 10.99 18.09
N LEU A 153 -1.06 11.71 17.01
CA LEU A 153 -1.14 11.12 15.65
C LEU A 153 0.05 10.21 15.33
N TRP A 154 1.28 10.57 15.73
CA TRP A 154 2.48 9.78 15.44
C TRP A 154 2.44 8.35 16.02
N THR A 155 1.82 8.15 17.18
CA THR A 155 1.76 6.80 17.79
C THR A 155 0.92 5.85 16.95
N ARG A 156 -0.17 6.36 16.35
CA ARG A 156 -1.05 5.53 15.53
C ARG A 156 -0.55 5.39 14.10
N THR A 157 0.10 6.41 13.51
CA THR A 157 0.75 6.25 12.20
C THR A 157 1.88 5.23 12.29
N VAL A 158 2.81 5.38 13.23
CA VAL A 158 3.89 4.41 13.43
C VAL A 158 3.35 3.03 13.84
N GLY A 159 2.39 2.97 14.77
CA GLY A 159 1.83 1.69 15.26
C GLY A 159 1.06 0.93 14.17
N SER A 160 0.25 1.61 13.36
CA SER A 160 -0.48 0.99 12.26
C SER A 160 0.46 0.46 11.18
N THR A 161 1.48 1.26 10.83
CA THR A 161 2.50 0.88 9.85
C THR A 161 3.29 -0.34 10.31
N LEU A 162 3.76 -0.38 11.55
CA LEU A 162 4.46 -1.55 12.08
C LEU A 162 3.63 -2.82 11.97
N CYS A 163 2.34 -2.76 12.28
CA CYS A 163 1.45 -3.91 12.16
C CYS A 163 1.16 -4.28 10.70
N GLY A 164 0.85 -3.30 9.86
CA GLY A 164 0.53 -3.52 8.45
C GLY A 164 1.71 -4.05 7.65
N GLU A 165 2.89 -3.45 7.79
CA GLU A 165 4.12 -3.85 7.13
C GLU A 165 4.64 -5.22 7.60
N LEU A 166 4.42 -5.58 8.89
CA LEU A 166 4.75 -6.92 9.37
C LEU A 166 3.93 -7.97 8.61
N VAL A 167 2.61 -7.76 8.51
CA VAL A 167 1.72 -8.68 7.80
C VAL A 167 2.06 -8.73 6.30
N ASP A 168 2.24 -7.58 5.66
CA ASP A 168 2.64 -7.48 4.25
C ASP A 168 3.95 -8.24 3.99
N SER A 169 4.99 -7.94 4.75
CA SER A 169 6.32 -8.54 4.55
C SER A 169 6.31 -10.04 4.79
N VAL A 170 5.71 -10.50 5.89
CA VAL A 170 5.65 -11.94 6.21
C VAL A 170 4.86 -12.69 5.13
N LEU A 171 3.68 -12.19 4.73
CA LEU A 171 2.88 -12.84 3.71
C LEU A 171 3.58 -12.84 2.35
N PHE A 172 4.12 -11.68 1.92
CA PHE A 172 4.78 -11.59 0.63
C PHE A 172 5.95 -12.55 0.50
N TYR A 173 6.91 -12.49 1.41
CA TYR A 173 8.11 -13.31 1.32
C TYR A 173 7.82 -14.79 1.49
N THR A 174 6.89 -15.15 2.38
CA THR A 174 6.47 -16.54 2.55
C THR A 174 5.77 -17.08 1.31
N LEU A 175 4.78 -16.38 0.78
CA LEU A 175 4.03 -16.85 -0.40
C LEU A 175 4.90 -16.87 -1.66
N ALA A 176 5.77 -15.87 -1.84
CA ALA A 176 6.62 -15.75 -3.02
C ALA A 176 7.80 -16.72 -3.03
N PHE A 177 8.46 -16.96 -1.89
CA PHE A 177 9.78 -17.57 -1.86
C PHE A 177 9.92 -18.79 -0.94
N TYR A 178 8.90 -19.16 -0.16
CA TYR A 178 8.95 -20.37 0.66
C TYR A 178 9.18 -21.63 -0.22
N GLY A 179 10.14 -22.43 0.16
CA GLY A 179 10.58 -23.61 -0.60
C GLY A 179 11.50 -23.31 -1.78
N LEU A 180 11.78 -22.03 -2.10
CA LEU A 180 12.78 -21.61 -3.09
C LEU A 180 14.06 -21.09 -2.42
N TRP A 181 13.93 -20.43 -1.29
CA TRP A 181 15.03 -19.92 -0.47
C TRP A 181 15.18 -20.75 0.80
N ASP A 182 16.40 -20.78 1.33
CA ASP A 182 16.63 -21.30 2.68
C ASP A 182 15.86 -20.49 3.72
N ASN A 183 15.36 -21.15 4.77
CA ASN A 183 14.53 -20.51 5.79
C ASN A 183 15.27 -19.38 6.54
N GLY A 184 16.58 -19.53 6.75
CA GLY A 184 17.40 -18.48 7.36
C GLY A 184 17.51 -17.24 6.48
N GLN A 185 17.76 -17.42 5.18
CA GLN A 185 17.77 -16.34 4.19
C GLN A 185 16.40 -15.68 4.08
N LEU A 186 15.32 -16.47 4.02
CA LEU A 186 13.97 -15.97 3.95
C LEU A 186 13.64 -15.06 5.14
N ALA A 187 13.93 -15.51 6.36
CA ALA A 187 13.72 -14.74 7.58
C ALA A 187 14.55 -13.45 7.61
N ALA A 188 15.83 -13.54 7.25
CA ALA A 188 16.72 -12.38 7.24
C ALA A 188 16.28 -11.30 6.25
N VAL A 189 15.88 -11.69 5.03
CA VAL A 189 15.39 -10.74 4.01
C VAL A 189 14.05 -10.15 4.43
N THR A 190 13.13 -10.96 4.97
CA THR A 190 11.84 -10.48 5.48
C THR A 190 12.03 -9.42 6.56
N LEU A 191 12.91 -9.70 7.53
CA LEU A 191 13.21 -8.75 8.62
C LEU A 191 13.87 -7.47 8.09
N ALA A 192 14.86 -7.59 7.20
CA ALA A 192 15.54 -6.43 6.63
C ALA A 192 14.56 -5.51 5.87
N GLN A 193 13.68 -6.09 5.07
CA GLN A 193 12.67 -5.32 4.33
C GLN A 193 11.63 -4.68 5.25
N TYR A 194 11.17 -5.41 6.27
CA TYR A 194 10.27 -4.88 7.29
C TYR A 194 10.87 -3.65 8.00
N VAL A 195 12.11 -3.78 8.47
CA VAL A 195 12.81 -2.67 9.15
C VAL A 195 13.01 -1.48 8.21
N PHE A 196 13.41 -1.73 6.97
CA PHE A 196 13.64 -0.68 5.99
C PHE A 196 12.36 0.09 5.65
N LYS A 197 11.27 -0.61 5.34
CA LYS A 197 9.98 -0.01 5.03
C LYS A 197 9.42 0.78 6.21
N SER A 198 9.42 0.17 7.40
CA SER A 198 8.97 0.84 8.63
C SER A 198 9.81 2.06 8.99
N GLY A 199 11.12 1.99 8.81
CA GLY A 199 12.02 3.13 9.03
C GLY A 199 11.74 4.30 8.08
N TRP A 200 11.47 4.01 6.81
CA TRP A 200 11.09 5.03 5.84
C TRP A 200 9.77 5.72 6.21
N GLU A 201 8.77 4.96 6.64
CA GLU A 201 7.47 5.48 7.06
C GLU A 201 7.60 6.39 8.29
N ILE A 202 8.39 5.98 9.27
CA ILE A 202 8.70 6.82 10.45
C ILE A 202 9.34 8.14 10.00
N LEU A 203 10.26 8.10 9.04
CA LEU A 203 10.90 9.30 8.49
C LEU A 203 9.89 10.22 7.80
N MET A 204 8.87 9.65 7.15
CA MET A 204 7.82 10.39 6.45
C MET A 204 6.69 10.89 7.35
N THR A 205 6.64 10.51 8.62
CA THR A 205 5.62 10.94 9.60
C THR A 205 5.40 12.46 9.64
N PRO A 206 6.44 13.35 9.58
CA PRO A 206 6.23 14.79 9.54
C PRO A 206 5.46 15.27 8.30
N VAL A 207 5.60 14.58 7.17
CA VAL A 207 4.83 14.85 5.95
C VAL A 207 3.37 14.47 6.18
N THR A 208 3.11 13.28 6.76
CA THR A 208 1.77 12.82 7.14
C THR A 208 1.04 13.86 8.00
N TYR A 209 1.72 14.41 9.02
CA TYR A 209 1.16 15.48 9.88
C TYR A 209 0.70 16.71 9.10
N ARG A 210 1.54 17.17 8.16
CA ARG A 210 1.21 18.36 7.36
C ARG A 210 0.01 18.11 6.45
N VAL A 211 -0.02 16.96 5.77
CA VAL A 211 -1.09 16.60 4.84
C VAL A 211 -2.41 16.34 5.58
N VAL A 212 -2.39 15.57 6.66
CA VAL A 212 -3.56 15.32 7.51
C VAL A 212 -4.09 16.64 8.07
N GLY A 213 -3.23 17.50 8.60
CA GLY A 213 -3.62 18.80 9.13
C GLY A 213 -4.22 19.72 8.07
N PHE A 214 -3.71 19.70 6.84
CA PHE A 214 -4.29 20.42 5.71
C PHE A 214 -5.66 19.87 5.35
N LEU A 215 -5.80 18.56 5.14
CA LEU A 215 -7.05 17.94 4.72
C LEU A 215 -8.14 18.07 5.78
N LYS A 216 -7.86 17.87 7.05
CA LYS A 216 -8.85 18.07 8.14
C LYS A 216 -9.42 19.49 8.13
N ARG A 217 -8.57 20.51 7.89
CA ARG A 217 -9.03 21.90 7.77
C ARG A 217 -9.83 22.16 6.49
N ALA A 218 -9.36 21.63 5.36
CA ALA A 218 -9.98 21.86 4.06
C ALA A 218 -11.32 21.13 3.90
N GLU A 219 -11.44 19.94 4.51
CA GLU A 219 -12.67 19.12 4.49
C GLU A 219 -13.60 19.43 5.68
N HIS A 220 -13.12 20.20 6.67
CA HIS A 220 -13.83 20.40 7.95
C HIS A 220 -14.27 19.07 8.56
N GLU A 221 -13.38 18.06 8.52
CA GLU A 221 -13.65 16.69 8.95
C GLU A 221 -12.55 16.15 9.85
N ASP A 222 -12.96 15.48 10.89
CA ASP A 222 -12.12 14.62 11.75
C ASP A 222 -12.95 13.40 12.17
N TYR A 223 -13.01 12.41 11.28
CA TYR A 223 -13.90 11.27 11.44
C TYR A 223 -13.40 10.30 12.51
N PHE A 224 -14.31 9.90 13.42
CA PHE A 224 -14.07 8.88 14.45
C PHE A 224 -14.94 7.65 14.20
N ASP A 225 -14.34 6.50 14.06
CA ASP A 225 -14.98 5.22 13.71
C ASP A 225 -15.70 4.54 14.88
N ARG A 226 -16.48 5.30 15.68
CA ARG A 226 -17.15 4.80 16.89
C ARG A 226 -18.23 3.74 16.61
N HIS A 227 -18.89 3.83 15.46
CA HIS A 227 -19.99 2.95 15.04
C HIS A 227 -19.70 2.26 13.71
N THR A 228 -18.45 2.27 13.27
CA THR A 228 -18.05 1.69 11.98
C THR A 228 -17.98 0.17 12.07
N ASN A 229 -18.52 -0.51 11.06
CA ASN A 229 -18.31 -1.94 10.88
C ASN A 229 -16.90 -2.17 10.29
N PHE A 230 -16.04 -2.80 11.08
CA PHE A 230 -14.64 -3.05 10.73
C PHE A 230 -14.42 -4.31 9.86
N THR A 231 -15.48 -4.95 9.35
CA THR A 231 -15.26 -6.05 8.39
C THR A 231 -14.60 -5.53 7.11
N PRO A 232 -13.55 -6.18 6.59
CA PRO A 232 -12.90 -5.76 5.34
C PRO A 232 -13.78 -5.97 4.10
N PHE A 233 -14.84 -6.77 4.19
CA PHE A 233 -15.67 -7.16 3.05
C PHE A 233 -16.88 -6.26 2.80
N SER A 234 -17.19 -5.30 3.68
CA SER A 234 -18.31 -4.38 3.48
C SER A 234 -17.89 -3.19 2.62
N LEU A 235 -18.60 -2.91 1.53
CA LEU A 235 -18.41 -1.69 0.72
C LEU A 235 -19.32 -0.53 1.14
N ARG A 236 -20.09 -0.69 2.22
CA ARG A 236 -20.93 0.39 2.77
C ARG A 236 -20.06 1.36 3.58
N THR A 237 -20.30 2.64 3.39
CA THR A 237 -19.68 3.77 4.14
C THR A 237 -20.66 4.33 5.14
#